data_10f61e70b77b3f0408340fa8cfb91cb7
#
_entry.id   10f61e70b77b3f0408340fa8cfb91cb7
#
_cell.length_a   1.000
_cell.length_b   1.000
_cell.length_c   1.000
_cell.angle_alpha   90.00
_cell.angle_beta   90.00
_cell.angle_gamma   90.00
#
_symmetry.space_group_name_H-M   'P 1'
#
loop_
_entity.id
_entity.type
_entity.pdbx_description
1 polymer ?
#
loop_
_entity_poly.entity_id
_entity_poly.type
_entity_poly.pdbx_seq_one_letter_code
_entity_poly.pdbx_strand_id
1 'polypeptide(L)'
;MCRHTHIGFVQGSDTFWSKSNYVAGITHNVLGYATQLTESDFVGLHLFYMDSGDMDVTTVEQPNGFGETFSVTGLSLRGIYTKILTDRLKIGFSIKYLREQIYTTYMQSFVVDIGSNFDTGIYGMVLGMSVSNFGPQVEYKGEGLEIVVDSDLDPDEKLSRITEKFSLPLTFRLGVKNDIIGPNSEFMNMGDMHKLTFAMDGINALDYTVYGTMGLEYTWNNMASVRMGTHLGHDTAGMSFGFGLDYNRIVLDYAFVNYDVLD
;
A
#
# COMPACT_ATOMS: atom_id res chain seq x y z
N MET A 1 -3.98 3.06 9.42
CA MET A 1 -3.56 2.06 10.42
C MET A 1 -2.42 1.24 9.87
N CYS A 2 -1.38 0.95 10.65
CA CYS A 2 -0.15 0.31 10.16
C CYS A 2 -0.43 -1.07 9.59
N ARG A 3 -0.30 -1.23 8.27
CA ARG A 3 -0.64 -2.49 7.56
C ARG A 3 0.11 -3.72 8.07
N HIS A 4 1.29 -3.56 8.66
CA HIS A 4 2.17 -4.67 9.07
C HIS A 4 1.72 -5.37 10.35
N THR A 5 0.97 -4.70 11.21
CA THR A 5 0.47 -5.28 12.45
C THR A 5 -0.93 -5.88 12.30
N HIS A 6 -1.61 -5.68 11.14
CA HIS A 6 -2.93 -6.25 10.91
C HIS A 6 -2.94 -7.78 10.92
N ILE A 7 -1.87 -8.42 10.45
CA ILE A 7 -1.78 -9.88 10.47
C ILE A 7 -1.77 -10.45 11.89
N GLY A 8 -1.40 -9.67 12.90
CA GLY A 8 -1.48 -10.07 14.32
C GLY A 8 -2.90 -10.17 14.89
N PHE A 9 -3.94 -10.05 14.05
CA PHE A 9 -5.35 -10.28 14.40
C PHE A 9 -5.96 -11.48 13.68
N VAL A 10 -5.17 -12.15 12.82
CA VAL A 10 -5.61 -13.34 12.09
C VAL A 10 -5.76 -14.51 13.05
N GLN A 11 -6.90 -15.17 13.04
CA GLN A 11 -7.11 -16.43 13.74
C GLN A 11 -7.02 -17.58 12.74
N GLY A 12 -5.94 -18.37 12.82
CA GLY A 12 -5.67 -19.43 11.86
C GLY A 12 -4.97 -18.91 10.60
N SER A 13 -5.61 -19.03 9.44
CA SER A 13 -5.05 -18.56 8.16
C SER A 13 -6.08 -17.75 7.39
N ASP A 14 -5.61 -16.69 6.78
CA ASP A 14 -6.41 -15.77 5.97
C ASP A 14 -5.78 -15.55 4.60
N THR A 15 -6.62 -15.49 3.57
CA THR A 15 -6.20 -15.14 2.21
C THR A 15 -7.09 -14.02 1.69
N PHE A 16 -6.47 -13.01 1.11
CA PHE A 16 -7.22 -11.90 0.54
C PHE A 16 -6.74 -11.59 -0.89
N TRP A 17 -7.67 -11.21 -1.74
CA TRP A 17 -7.41 -10.73 -3.08
C TRP A 17 -8.17 -9.41 -3.31
N SER A 18 -7.52 -8.47 -3.97
CA SER A 18 -8.12 -7.18 -4.33
C SER A 18 -7.70 -6.76 -5.73
N LYS A 19 -8.63 -6.18 -6.47
CA LYS A 19 -8.37 -5.50 -7.72
C LYS A 19 -8.93 -4.08 -7.65
N SER A 20 -8.13 -3.09 -8.04
CA SER A 20 -8.55 -1.70 -8.15
C SER A 20 -8.31 -1.21 -9.57
N ASN A 21 -9.30 -0.55 -10.14
CA ASN A 21 -9.12 0.26 -11.32
C ASN A 21 -8.80 1.68 -10.83
N TYR A 22 -7.69 2.21 -11.29
CA TYR A 22 -7.24 3.55 -10.97
C TYR A 22 -7.44 4.46 -12.18
N VAL A 23 -7.09 5.74 -12.05
CA VAL A 23 -7.18 6.71 -13.16
C VAL A 23 -6.39 6.27 -14.38
N ALA A 24 -6.76 6.73 -15.56
CA ALA A 24 -6.07 6.48 -16.84
C ALA A 24 -5.90 5.00 -17.20
N GLY A 25 -6.77 4.10 -16.73
CA GLY A 25 -6.70 2.67 -17.05
C GLY A 25 -5.68 1.87 -16.25
N ILE A 26 -4.97 2.50 -15.31
CA ILE A 26 -4.02 1.81 -14.42
C ILE A 26 -4.79 0.81 -13.57
N THR A 27 -4.26 -0.41 -13.45
CA THR A 27 -4.84 -1.46 -12.60
C THR A 27 -3.87 -1.84 -11.49
N HIS A 28 -4.41 -2.05 -10.30
CA HIS A 28 -3.69 -2.60 -9.16
C HIS A 28 -4.30 -3.95 -8.77
N ASN A 29 -3.46 -4.94 -8.65
CA ASN A 29 -3.83 -6.28 -8.20
C ASN A 29 -3.03 -6.61 -6.94
N VAL A 30 -3.72 -7.13 -5.93
CA VAL A 30 -3.12 -7.47 -4.65
C VAL A 30 -3.54 -8.87 -4.25
N LEU A 31 -2.58 -9.66 -3.81
CA LEU A 31 -2.81 -10.95 -3.19
C LEU A 31 -2.11 -10.98 -1.84
N GLY A 32 -2.80 -11.38 -0.80
CA GLY A 32 -2.25 -11.53 0.53
C GLY A 32 -2.59 -12.87 1.14
N TYR A 33 -1.64 -13.41 1.89
CA TYR A 33 -1.82 -14.57 2.74
C TYR A 33 -1.20 -14.29 4.10
N ALA A 34 -1.90 -14.63 5.16
CA ALA A 34 -1.39 -14.54 6.51
C ALA A 34 -1.79 -15.75 7.32
N THR A 35 -0.93 -16.19 8.23
CA THR A 35 -1.21 -17.30 9.13
C THR A 35 -0.57 -17.08 10.50
N GLN A 36 -1.23 -17.58 11.51
CA GLN A 36 -0.74 -17.64 12.87
C GLN A 36 0.18 -18.87 13.00
N LEU A 37 1.43 -18.66 13.45
CA LEU A 37 2.38 -19.73 13.72
C LEU A 37 2.30 -20.20 15.16
N THR A 38 2.21 -19.25 16.10
CA THR A 38 2.05 -19.48 17.53
C THR A 38 1.02 -18.49 18.08
N GLU A 39 0.69 -18.56 19.35
CA GLU A 39 -0.22 -17.59 19.99
C GLU A 39 0.27 -16.13 19.87
N SER A 40 1.56 -15.94 19.72
CA SER A 40 2.18 -14.60 19.66
C SER A 40 2.84 -14.26 18.32
N ASP A 41 3.03 -15.22 17.41
CA ASP A 41 3.82 -15.06 16.21
C ASP A 41 2.97 -15.30 14.97
N PHE A 42 3.07 -14.37 14.00
CA PHE A 42 2.31 -14.37 12.75
C PHE A 42 3.23 -14.12 11.58
N VAL A 43 2.97 -14.78 10.47
CA VAL A 43 3.66 -14.54 9.21
C VAL A 43 2.67 -14.25 8.09
N GLY A 44 3.16 -13.51 7.10
CA GLY A 44 2.35 -13.21 5.92
C GLY A 44 3.20 -13.00 4.69
N LEU A 45 2.55 -13.20 3.54
CA LEU A 45 3.06 -12.87 2.23
C LEU A 45 2.10 -11.90 1.55
N HIS A 46 2.65 -10.94 0.83
CA HIS A 46 1.84 -9.95 0.12
C HIS A 46 2.49 -9.68 -1.24
N LEU A 47 1.71 -9.86 -2.29
CA LEU A 47 2.05 -9.55 -3.66
C LEU A 47 1.21 -8.36 -4.11
N PHE A 48 1.87 -7.37 -4.67
CA PHE A 48 1.23 -6.23 -5.35
C PHE A 48 1.76 -6.17 -6.77
N TYR A 49 0.87 -6.02 -7.72
CA TYR A 49 1.18 -5.83 -9.13
C TYR A 49 0.37 -4.68 -9.70
N MET A 50 1.08 -3.73 -10.30
CA MET A 50 0.53 -2.58 -11.00
C MET A 50 0.81 -2.72 -12.49
N ASP A 51 -0.16 -2.33 -13.30
CA ASP A 51 -0.06 -2.25 -14.76
C ASP A 51 -0.73 -0.97 -15.24
N SER A 52 0.01 -0.17 -16.03
CA SER A 52 -0.50 1.08 -16.60
C SER A 52 -1.45 0.86 -17.78
N GLY A 53 -1.53 -0.36 -18.29
CA GLY A 53 -2.08 -0.61 -19.62
C GLY A 53 -1.12 -0.21 -20.73
N ASP A 54 -1.51 -0.51 -21.97
CA ASP A 54 -0.70 -0.26 -23.16
C ASP A 54 -0.69 1.21 -23.56
N MET A 55 0.47 1.73 -23.86
CA MET A 55 0.72 3.08 -24.38
C MET A 55 1.45 2.98 -25.72
N ASP A 56 1.05 3.79 -26.68
CA ASP A 56 1.71 3.80 -28.00
C ASP A 56 3.13 4.36 -27.91
N VAL A 57 4.07 3.69 -28.57
CA VAL A 57 5.42 4.21 -28.79
C VAL A 57 5.35 5.26 -29.89
N THR A 58 5.70 6.50 -29.57
CA THR A 58 5.69 7.63 -30.50
C THR A 58 7.08 8.20 -30.69
N THR A 59 7.36 8.72 -31.91
CA THR A 59 8.59 9.45 -32.23
C THR A 59 8.25 10.81 -32.78
N VAL A 60 9.28 11.67 -32.93
CA VAL A 60 9.11 13.00 -33.57
C VAL A 60 8.60 12.87 -35.00
N GLU A 61 9.03 11.83 -35.72
CA GLU A 61 8.64 11.56 -37.09
C GLU A 61 7.27 10.89 -37.21
N GLN A 62 6.87 10.16 -36.16
CA GLN A 62 5.59 9.40 -36.07
C GLN A 62 4.86 9.69 -34.77
N PRO A 63 4.26 10.88 -34.62
CA PRO A 63 3.60 11.30 -33.39
C PRO A 63 2.32 10.52 -33.08
N ASN A 64 1.75 9.82 -34.06
CA ASN A 64 0.57 8.96 -33.89
C ASN A 64 0.92 7.49 -33.58
N GLY A 65 2.20 7.20 -33.33
CA GLY A 65 2.69 5.84 -33.14
C GLY A 65 2.92 5.07 -34.44
N PHE A 66 3.61 3.95 -34.36
CA PHE A 66 3.88 3.04 -35.50
C PHE A 66 3.42 1.60 -35.24
N GLY A 67 2.53 1.42 -34.25
CA GLY A 67 1.91 0.16 -33.93
C GLY A 67 2.63 -0.69 -32.88
N GLU A 68 3.71 -0.15 -32.28
CA GLU A 68 4.32 -0.72 -31.09
C GLU A 68 3.74 -0.07 -29.83
N THR A 69 3.53 -0.89 -28.79
CA THR A 69 3.06 -0.43 -27.50
C THR A 69 4.01 -0.82 -26.38
N PHE A 70 4.00 -0.10 -25.29
CA PHE A 70 4.70 -0.44 -24.07
C PHE A 70 3.79 -0.21 -22.87
N SER A 71 4.13 -0.82 -21.73
CA SER A 71 3.46 -0.57 -20.47
C SER A 71 4.46 -0.27 -19.37
N VAL A 72 3.97 0.40 -18.31
CA VAL A 72 4.69 0.55 -17.05
C VAL A 72 4.14 -0.48 -16.08
N THR A 73 5.02 -1.31 -15.53
CA THR A 73 4.64 -2.34 -14.57
C THR A 73 5.37 -2.16 -13.25
N GLY A 74 4.66 -2.38 -12.15
CA GLY A 74 5.21 -2.34 -10.80
C GLY A 74 4.94 -3.67 -10.08
N LEU A 75 5.97 -4.27 -9.52
CA LEU A 75 5.89 -5.49 -8.72
C LEU A 75 6.43 -5.24 -7.32
N SER A 76 5.67 -5.64 -6.30
CA SER A 76 6.13 -5.68 -4.92
C SER A 76 5.81 -7.04 -4.29
N LEU A 77 6.83 -7.77 -3.92
CA LEU A 77 6.71 -8.99 -3.14
C LEU A 77 7.20 -8.73 -1.71
N ARG A 78 6.37 -9.01 -0.70
CA ARG A 78 6.66 -8.71 0.70
C ARG A 78 6.47 -9.93 1.56
N GLY A 79 7.49 -10.26 2.37
CA GLY A 79 7.40 -11.17 3.51
C GLY A 79 7.20 -10.37 4.79
N ILE A 80 6.27 -10.78 5.64
CA ILE A 80 5.87 -10.06 6.86
C ILE A 80 6.01 -11.01 8.04
N TYR A 81 6.54 -10.49 9.14
CA TYR A 81 6.52 -11.13 10.44
C TYR A 81 5.97 -10.17 11.49
N THR A 82 5.06 -10.64 12.31
CA THR A 82 4.48 -9.86 13.41
C THR A 82 4.54 -10.66 14.69
N LYS A 83 4.91 -9.98 15.78
CA LYS A 83 4.97 -10.53 17.12
C LYS A 83 4.12 -9.72 18.09
N ILE A 84 3.34 -10.41 18.90
CA ILE A 84 2.69 -9.86 20.09
C ILE A 84 3.73 -9.92 21.21
N LEU A 85 4.25 -8.76 21.61
CA LEU A 85 5.25 -8.67 22.68
C LEU A 85 4.62 -8.64 24.05
N THR A 86 3.49 -7.95 24.17
CA THR A 86 2.68 -7.87 25.38
C THR A 86 1.21 -7.80 24.99
N ASP A 87 0.30 -7.91 25.95
CA ASP A 87 -1.14 -7.76 25.72
C ASP A 87 -1.52 -6.44 25.04
N ARG A 88 -0.64 -5.44 25.12
CA ARG A 88 -0.85 -4.08 24.57
C ARG A 88 0.04 -3.72 23.40
N LEU A 89 1.14 -4.44 23.17
CA LEU A 89 2.13 -4.06 22.15
C LEU A 89 2.33 -5.17 21.14
N LYS A 90 2.08 -4.83 19.88
CA LYS A 90 2.39 -5.66 18.72
C LYS A 90 3.43 -4.94 17.85
N ILE A 91 4.42 -5.67 17.36
CA ILE A 91 5.44 -5.14 16.44
C ILE A 91 5.44 -6.00 15.19
N GLY A 92 5.48 -5.34 14.04
CA GLY A 92 5.60 -5.96 12.73
C GLY A 92 6.85 -5.50 12.00
N PHE A 93 7.45 -6.43 11.30
CA PHE A 93 8.59 -6.21 10.42
C PHE A 93 8.31 -6.82 9.06
N SER A 94 8.76 -6.19 7.98
CA SER A 94 8.69 -6.79 6.65
C SER A 94 9.91 -6.50 5.81
N ILE A 95 10.24 -7.46 4.95
CA ILE A 95 11.20 -7.29 3.85
C ILE A 95 10.40 -7.31 2.56
N LYS A 96 10.71 -6.37 1.66
CA LYS A 96 9.98 -6.16 0.44
C LYS A 96 10.95 -6.06 -0.73
N TYR A 97 10.73 -6.87 -1.75
CA TYR A 97 11.35 -6.72 -3.06
C TYR A 97 10.46 -5.84 -3.92
N LEU A 98 11.03 -4.81 -4.50
CA LEU A 98 10.38 -3.88 -5.42
C LEU A 98 11.03 -3.97 -6.79
N ARG A 99 10.22 -3.99 -7.84
CA ARG A 99 10.66 -3.81 -9.21
C ARG A 99 9.65 -2.93 -9.94
N GLU A 100 10.15 -1.92 -10.60
CA GLU A 100 9.39 -1.10 -11.55
C GLU A 100 10.06 -1.20 -12.91
N GLN A 101 9.27 -1.36 -13.94
CA GLN A 101 9.75 -1.48 -15.32
C GLN A 101 8.97 -0.52 -16.20
N ILE A 102 9.71 0.28 -16.95
CA ILE A 102 9.22 1.25 -17.94
C ILE A 102 9.82 0.84 -19.27
N TYR A 103 9.02 0.24 -20.15
CA TYR A 103 9.48 -0.28 -21.42
C TYR A 103 10.68 -1.23 -21.24
N THR A 104 11.86 -0.84 -21.71
CA THR A 104 13.11 -1.61 -21.65
C THR A 104 14.02 -1.23 -20.47
N THR A 105 13.58 -0.26 -19.64
CA THR A 105 14.30 0.16 -18.43
C THR A 105 13.61 -0.36 -17.18
N TYR A 106 14.39 -0.63 -16.15
CA TYR A 106 13.83 -1.06 -14.86
C TYR A 106 14.67 -0.56 -13.68
N MET A 107 14.02 -0.42 -12.55
CA MET A 107 14.67 -0.33 -11.25
C MET A 107 14.23 -1.49 -10.36
N GLN A 108 15.08 -1.89 -9.42
CA GLN A 108 14.74 -2.91 -8.43
C GLN A 108 15.49 -2.66 -7.11
N SER A 109 14.86 -3.03 -6.00
CA SER A 109 15.46 -2.86 -4.68
C SER A 109 14.85 -3.80 -3.64
N PHE A 110 15.60 -4.01 -2.57
CA PHE A 110 15.07 -4.55 -1.32
C PHE A 110 14.93 -3.43 -0.30
N VAL A 111 13.77 -3.35 0.32
CA VAL A 111 13.48 -2.39 1.38
C VAL A 111 12.83 -3.07 2.57
N VAL A 112 12.92 -2.43 3.72
CA VAL A 112 12.31 -2.91 4.95
C VAL A 112 11.26 -1.94 5.44
N ASP A 113 10.25 -2.50 6.10
CA ASP A 113 9.25 -1.72 6.80
C ASP A 113 9.16 -2.22 8.26
N ILE A 114 8.92 -1.31 9.17
CA ILE A 114 8.71 -1.60 10.59
C ILE A 114 7.43 -0.89 11.03
N GLY A 115 6.64 -1.57 11.84
CA GLY A 115 5.43 -0.99 12.40
C GLY A 115 5.14 -1.50 13.79
N SER A 116 4.41 -0.71 14.54
CA SER A 116 3.92 -1.08 15.86
C SER A 116 2.46 -0.70 16.06
N ASN A 117 1.80 -1.41 16.94
CA ASN A 117 0.45 -1.16 17.37
C ASN A 117 0.42 -1.25 18.90
N PHE A 118 0.05 -0.15 19.54
CA PHE A 118 0.08 -0.02 20.99
C PHE A 118 -1.30 0.35 21.52
N ASP A 119 -1.88 -0.54 22.32
CA ASP A 119 -3.08 -0.24 23.10
C ASP A 119 -2.68 0.61 24.30
N THR A 120 -3.14 1.84 24.32
CA THR A 120 -2.79 2.79 25.41
C THR A 120 -3.42 2.41 26.74
N GLY A 121 -4.48 1.60 26.73
CA GLY A 121 -5.35 1.33 27.90
C GLY A 121 -6.13 2.56 28.35
N ILE A 122 -6.22 3.61 27.54
CA ILE A 122 -6.96 4.86 27.84
C ILE A 122 -8.09 4.96 26.82
N TYR A 123 -9.31 4.84 27.28
CA TYR A 123 -10.54 4.92 26.49
C TYR A 123 -10.55 4.00 25.24
N GLY A 124 -9.87 2.86 25.29
CA GLY A 124 -9.78 1.93 24.15
C GLY A 124 -8.99 2.48 22.96
N MET A 125 -8.18 3.52 23.17
CA MET A 125 -7.39 4.14 22.13
C MET A 125 -6.17 3.29 21.75
N VAL A 126 -6.02 3.01 20.48
CA VAL A 126 -4.87 2.29 19.92
C VAL A 126 -4.04 3.24 19.07
N LEU A 127 -2.75 3.30 19.36
CA LEU A 127 -1.76 4.04 18.57
C LEU A 127 -1.07 3.10 17.59
N GLY A 128 -0.97 3.52 16.33
CA GLY A 128 -0.24 2.84 15.29
C GLY A 128 0.91 3.70 14.78
N MET A 129 2.10 3.14 14.66
CA MET A 129 3.26 3.80 14.07
C MET A 129 3.88 2.92 13.00
N SER A 130 4.36 3.51 11.91
CA SER A 130 5.16 2.77 10.94
C SER A 130 6.17 3.65 10.21
N VAL A 131 7.26 3.00 9.82
CA VAL A 131 8.25 3.49 8.87
C VAL A 131 8.27 2.50 7.73
N SER A 132 8.09 2.98 6.50
CA SER A 132 8.01 2.15 5.31
C SER A 132 9.01 2.60 4.25
N ASN A 133 9.46 1.64 3.42
CA ASN A 133 10.40 1.86 2.33
C ASN A 133 11.80 2.30 2.78
N PHE A 134 12.25 1.85 3.94
CA PHE A 134 13.63 2.06 4.34
C PHE A 134 14.57 1.14 3.54
N GLY A 135 15.42 1.72 2.71
CA GLY A 135 16.32 0.97 1.82
C GLY A 135 17.37 1.83 1.15
N PRO A 136 18.20 1.24 0.30
CA PRO A 136 19.22 1.96 -0.45
C PRO A 136 18.60 2.85 -1.53
N GLN A 137 19.39 3.80 -2.02
CA GLN A 137 19.08 4.53 -3.23
C GLN A 137 19.02 3.57 -4.44
N VAL A 138 18.15 3.86 -5.36
CA VAL A 138 17.93 3.09 -6.59
C VAL A 138 18.27 3.92 -7.83
N GLU A 139 18.52 3.22 -8.92
CA GLU A 139 18.76 3.81 -10.24
C GLU A 139 18.05 2.97 -11.30
N TYR A 140 17.65 3.58 -12.41
CA TYR A 140 17.14 2.84 -13.56
C TYR A 140 18.29 2.25 -14.35
N LYS A 141 18.08 1.04 -14.89
CA LYS A 141 19.01 0.28 -15.74
C LYS A 141 18.22 -0.35 -16.87
N GLY A 142 18.91 -0.74 -17.94
CA GLY A 142 18.31 -1.49 -19.04
C GLY A 142 18.66 -0.95 -20.41
N GLU A 143 18.27 -1.67 -21.44
CA GLU A 143 18.62 -1.43 -22.84
C GLU A 143 18.16 -0.05 -23.35
N GLY A 144 17.06 0.49 -22.83
CA GLY A 144 16.59 1.83 -23.21
C GLY A 144 17.52 2.98 -22.79
N LEU A 145 18.53 2.69 -21.97
CA LEU A 145 19.57 3.64 -21.59
C LEU A 145 20.86 3.45 -22.42
N GLU A 146 20.93 2.43 -23.27
CA GLU A 146 22.07 2.18 -24.12
C GLU A 146 22.04 3.09 -25.35
N ILE A 147 23.18 3.64 -25.69
CA ILE A 147 23.41 4.42 -26.91
C ILE A 147 24.45 3.68 -27.72
N VAL A 148 24.15 3.38 -28.96
CA VAL A 148 25.15 2.91 -29.92
C VAL A 148 25.97 4.11 -30.34
N VAL A 149 27.26 4.06 -30.10
CA VAL A 149 28.21 5.10 -30.55
C VAL A 149 28.91 4.53 -31.76
N ASP A 150 28.61 5.13 -32.92
CA ASP A 150 29.33 4.84 -34.15
C ASP A 150 30.75 5.40 -34.02
N SER A 151 31.69 4.59 -33.60
CA SER A 151 33.10 4.94 -33.51
C SER A 151 33.88 4.21 -34.61
N ASP A 152 34.85 4.91 -35.22
CA ASP A 152 35.74 4.31 -36.24
C ASP A 152 36.55 3.09 -35.76
N LEU A 153 36.54 2.84 -34.42
CA LEU A 153 37.29 1.76 -33.78
C LEU A 153 36.43 0.52 -33.49
N ASP A 154 35.15 0.73 -33.14
CA ASP A 154 34.18 -0.33 -32.89
C ASP A 154 32.78 0.20 -33.20
N PRO A 155 32.18 -0.19 -34.36
CA PRO A 155 30.88 0.30 -34.78
C PRO A 155 29.72 -0.21 -33.90
N ASP A 156 29.96 -1.20 -33.05
CA ASP A 156 28.97 -1.79 -32.13
C ASP A 156 29.18 -1.38 -30.65
N GLU A 157 30.05 -0.37 -30.40
CA GLU A 157 30.29 0.09 -29.02
C GLU A 157 29.05 0.68 -28.41
N LYS A 158 28.58 0.03 -27.31
CA LYS A 158 27.42 0.45 -26.56
C LYS A 158 27.85 1.23 -25.32
N LEU A 159 27.43 2.49 -25.22
CA LEU A 159 27.54 3.28 -24.00
C LEU A 159 26.22 3.25 -23.23
N SER A 160 26.26 2.91 -21.96
CA SER A 160 25.09 2.98 -21.08
C SER A 160 25.02 4.35 -20.40
N ARG A 161 23.89 5.03 -20.53
CA ARG A 161 23.60 6.24 -19.76
C ARG A 161 23.37 5.84 -18.30
N ILE A 162 24.03 6.53 -17.38
CA ILE A 162 23.83 6.37 -15.96
C ILE A 162 22.71 7.32 -15.55
N THR A 163 21.64 6.79 -14.96
CA THR A 163 20.60 7.62 -14.35
C THR A 163 21.05 8.07 -12.95
N GLU A 164 20.57 9.25 -12.54
CA GLU A 164 20.81 9.72 -11.18
C GLU A 164 20.18 8.77 -10.16
N LYS A 165 20.90 8.54 -9.06
CA LYS A 165 20.36 7.73 -7.95
C LYS A 165 19.34 8.53 -7.16
N PHE A 166 18.22 7.92 -6.85
CA PHE A 166 17.17 8.52 -6.04
C PHE A 166 16.78 7.61 -4.88
N SER A 167 16.28 8.20 -3.82
CA SER A 167 15.76 7.47 -2.68
C SER A 167 14.32 7.06 -2.93
N LEU A 168 13.97 5.84 -2.53
CA LEU A 168 12.57 5.45 -2.49
C LEU A 168 11.81 6.30 -1.44
N PRO A 169 10.52 6.57 -1.64
CA PRO A 169 9.73 7.43 -0.76
C PRO A 169 9.61 6.82 0.65
N LEU A 170 10.56 7.16 1.52
CA LEU A 170 10.51 6.80 2.93
C LEU A 170 9.29 7.46 3.56
N THR A 171 8.41 6.67 4.14
CA THR A 171 7.14 7.15 4.67
C THR A 171 7.02 6.86 6.16
N PHE A 172 6.80 7.91 6.93
CA PHE A 172 6.38 7.82 8.33
C PHE A 172 4.86 7.93 8.42
N ARG A 173 4.27 7.06 9.24
CA ARG A 173 2.84 7.14 9.56
C ARG A 173 2.64 7.01 11.05
N LEU A 174 1.84 7.91 11.61
CA LEU A 174 1.34 7.86 12.97
C LEU A 174 -0.19 7.86 12.90
N GLY A 175 -0.82 6.89 13.53
CA GLY A 175 -2.26 6.74 13.51
C GLY A 175 -2.85 6.51 14.90
N VAL A 176 -4.09 6.93 15.03
CA VAL A 176 -4.94 6.70 16.20
C VAL A 176 -6.20 6.00 15.74
N LYS A 177 -6.60 4.96 16.47
CA LYS A 177 -7.88 4.28 16.30
C LYS A 177 -8.59 4.20 17.64
N ASN A 178 -9.91 4.40 17.62
CA ASN A 178 -10.76 4.25 18.79
C ASN A 178 -12.11 3.67 18.39
N ASP A 179 -12.61 2.72 19.19
CA ASP A 179 -13.98 2.21 19.09
C ASP A 179 -14.88 3.08 19.97
N ILE A 180 -15.66 3.99 19.34
CA ILE A 180 -16.56 4.93 20.04
C ILE A 180 -17.79 4.21 20.57
N ILE A 181 -18.33 3.27 19.79
CA ILE A 181 -19.45 2.39 20.15
C ILE A 181 -19.01 0.96 19.91
N GLY A 182 -19.35 0.05 20.80
CA GLY A 182 -19.07 -1.38 20.63
C GLY A 182 -18.76 -2.10 21.93
N PRO A 183 -18.51 -3.41 21.88
CA PRO A 183 -18.29 -4.22 23.07
C PRO A 183 -17.05 -3.81 23.88
N ASN A 184 -16.02 -3.29 23.18
CA ASN A 184 -14.76 -2.86 23.78
C ASN A 184 -14.68 -1.33 23.97
N SER A 185 -15.79 -0.60 23.72
CA SER A 185 -15.81 0.84 23.90
C SER A 185 -15.97 1.22 25.35
N GLU A 186 -15.12 2.13 25.82
CA GLU A 186 -15.29 2.78 27.15
C GLU A 186 -16.26 3.96 27.09
N PHE A 187 -16.63 4.46 25.90
CA PHE A 187 -17.58 5.57 25.74
C PHE A 187 -19.03 5.07 25.74
N MET A 188 -19.34 4.07 24.90
CA MET A 188 -20.68 3.54 24.77
C MET A 188 -20.66 2.04 24.45
N ASN A 189 -20.97 1.21 25.42
CA ASN A 189 -21.11 -0.22 25.22
C ASN A 189 -22.55 -0.52 24.80
N MET A 190 -22.76 -0.88 23.54
CA MET A 190 -24.06 -1.32 22.99
C MET A 190 -24.05 -2.82 22.62
N GLY A 191 -23.15 -3.60 23.24
CA GLY A 191 -22.95 -5.00 22.89
C GLY A 191 -22.35 -5.21 21.51
N ASP A 192 -22.47 -6.41 20.97
CA ASP A 192 -21.82 -6.81 19.71
C ASP A 192 -22.58 -6.38 18.46
N MET A 193 -23.83 -5.90 18.61
CA MET A 193 -24.69 -5.56 17.46
C MET A 193 -24.26 -4.29 16.73
N HIS A 194 -23.69 -3.32 17.45
CA HIS A 194 -23.36 -2.01 16.91
C HIS A 194 -21.92 -1.66 17.26
N LYS A 195 -21.11 -1.39 16.26
CA LYS A 195 -19.74 -0.93 16.43
C LYS A 195 -19.50 0.31 15.59
N LEU A 196 -18.99 1.38 16.20
CA LEU A 196 -18.56 2.58 15.53
C LEU A 196 -17.09 2.82 15.85
N THR A 197 -16.25 2.75 14.83
CA THR A 197 -14.82 2.96 14.92
C THR A 197 -14.43 4.27 14.24
N PHE A 198 -13.66 5.08 14.93
CA PHE A 198 -12.97 6.24 14.38
C PHE A 198 -11.49 5.92 14.17
N ALA A 199 -10.90 6.40 13.07
CA ALA A 199 -9.48 6.32 12.82
C ALA A 199 -8.98 7.63 12.20
N MET A 200 -7.75 8.02 12.57
CA MET A 200 -7.05 9.16 12.02
C MET A 200 -5.58 8.80 11.86
N ASP A 201 -4.98 9.13 10.70
CA ASP A 201 -3.56 8.96 10.44
C ASP A 201 -2.94 10.29 9.99
N GLY A 202 -1.73 10.58 10.47
CA GLY A 202 -0.81 11.56 9.90
C GLY A 202 0.26 10.83 9.09
N ILE A 203 0.53 11.31 7.89
CA ILE A 203 1.42 10.68 6.94
C ILE A 203 2.45 11.70 6.47
N ASN A 204 3.72 11.34 6.59
CA ASN A 204 4.85 12.11 6.12
C ASN A 204 5.70 11.22 5.18
N ALA A 205 5.56 11.43 3.89
CA ALA A 205 6.47 10.88 2.89
C ALA A 205 7.55 11.92 2.59
N LEU A 206 8.82 11.48 2.48
CA LEU A 206 9.96 12.40 2.29
C LEU A 206 9.90 13.16 0.95
N ASP A 207 9.18 12.64 -0.01
CA ASP A 207 9.00 13.21 -1.37
C ASP A 207 7.67 13.95 -1.54
N TYR A 208 6.86 14.06 -0.47
CA TYR A 208 5.54 14.68 -0.53
C TYR A 208 5.25 15.54 0.71
N THR A 209 4.27 16.44 0.62
CA THR A 209 3.81 17.21 1.78
C THR A 209 3.14 16.33 2.82
N VAL A 210 3.27 16.72 4.09
CA VAL A 210 2.56 16.04 5.19
C VAL A 210 1.07 16.17 4.99
N TYR A 211 0.35 15.06 5.03
CA TYR A 211 -1.10 15.05 4.95
C TYR A 211 -1.71 14.14 6.02
N GLY A 212 -2.98 14.34 6.30
CA GLY A 212 -3.74 13.52 7.23
C GLY A 212 -4.83 12.74 6.53
N THR A 213 -5.28 11.67 7.16
CA THR A 213 -6.50 10.96 6.77
C THR A 213 -7.37 10.75 8.00
N MET A 214 -8.68 10.79 7.84
CA MET A 214 -9.61 10.41 8.89
C MET A 214 -10.73 9.56 8.31
N GLY A 215 -11.27 8.66 9.12
CA GLY A 215 -12.32 7.75 8.69
C GLY A 215 -13.20 7.30 9.85
N LEU A 216 -14.42 6.97 9.48
CA LEU A 216 -15.43 6.35 10.33
C LEU A 216 -15.86 5.03 9.70
N GLU A 217 -16.00 4.01 10.53
CA GLU A 217 -16.59 2.73 10.16
C GLU A 217 -17.71 2.39 11.12
N TYR A 218 -18.89 2.18 10.60
CA TYR A 218 -20.01 1.60 11.34
C TYR A 218 -20.22 0.16 10.91
N THR A 219 -20.21 -0.75 11.86
CA THR A 219 -20.45 -2.19 11.65
C THR A 219 -21.69 -2.62 12.40
N TRP A 220 -22.59 -3.29 11.67
CA TRP A 220 -23.82 -3.88 12.22
C TRP A 220 -23.70 -5.40 12.31
N ASN A 221 -23.92 -5.92 13.51
CA ASN A 221 -23.96 -7.35 13.81
C ASN A 221 -22.74 -8.15 13.31
N ASN A 222 -21.58 -7.51 13.21
CA ASN A 222 -20.36 -8.06 12.62
C ASN A 222 -20.54 -8.61 11.18
N MET A 223 -21.64 -8.27 10.50
CA MET A 223 -22.00 -8.77 9.17
C MET A 223 -21.91 -7.70 8.09
N ALA A 224 -22.33 -6.49 8.38
CA ALA A 224 -22.34 -5.42 7.40
C ALA A 224 -21.60 -4.19 7.92
N SER A 225 -20.79 -3.57 7.09
CA SER A 225 -20.08 -2.35 7.44
C SER A 225 -20.25 -1.27 6.38
N VAL A 226 -20.35 -0.03 6.85
CA VAL A 226 -20.33 1.17 6.01
C VAL A 226 -19.16 2.02 6.47
N ARG A 227 -18.40 2.53 5.50
CA ARG A 227 -17.18 3.31 5.75
C ARG A 227 -17.25 4.63 5.03
N MET A 228 -16.74 5.66 5.68
CA MET A 228 -16.50 6.97 5.07
C MET A 228 -15.14 7.49 5.50
N GLY A 229 -14.49 8.22 4.61
CA GLY A 229 -13.17 8.76 4.89
C GLY A 229 -12.88 10.00 4.07
N THR A 230 -11.88 10.75 4.51
CA THR A 230 -11.37 11.91 3.78
C THR A 230 -9.87 12.06 3.97
N HIS A 231 -9.24 12.71 3.01
CA HIS A 231 -7.85 13.14 3.07
C HIS A 231 -7.81 14.65 3.40
N LEU A 232 -6.89 15.03 4.27
CA LEU A 232 -6.68 16.41 4.72
C LEU A 232 -5.29 16.86 4.25
N GLY A 233 -5.24 17.89 3.42
CA GLY A 233 -3.97 18.38 2.88
C GLY A 233 -3.36 17.50 1.78
N HIS A 234 -4.16 16.68 1.12
CA HIS A 234 -3.77 15.92 -0.08
C HIS A 234 -4.29 16.64 -1.32
N ASP A 235 -3.48 16.70 -2.38
CA ASP A 235 -3.77 17.55 -3.56
C ASP A 235 -4.89 17.00 -4.44
N THR A 236 -5.11 15.69 -4.45
CA THR A 236 -6.02 15.04 -5.41
C THR A 236 -7.06 14.12 -4.78
N ALA A 237 -6.80 13.53 -3.61
CA ALA A 237 -7.71 12.59 -2.98
C ALA A 237 -8.65 13.30 -2.02
N GLY A 238 -9.94 13.26 -2.32
CA GLY A 238 -11.02 13.85 -1.54
C GLY A 238 -11.71 12.86 -0.60
N MET A 239 -13.02 12.73 -0.76
CA MET A 239 -13.86 11.83 0.05
C MET A 239 -13.83 10.41 -0.48
N SER A 240 -13.95 9.45 0.42
CA SER A 240 -14.09 8.03 0.11
C SER A 240 -15.28 7.43 0.84
N PHE A 241 -15.91 6.45 0.19
CA PHE A 241 -17.01 5.67 0.74
C PHE A 241 -16.77 4.20 0.50
N GLY A 242 -17.23 3.35 1.39
CA GLY A 242 -17.10 1.92 1.24
C GLY A 242 -18.19 1.16 1.98
N PHE A 243 -18.42 -0.06 1.56
CA PHE A 243 -19.25 -1.00 2.28
C PHE A 243 -18.57 -2.38 2.32
N GLY A 244 -18.87 -3.13 3.36
CA GLY A 244 -18.37 -4.49 3.54
C GLY A 244 -19.48 -5.42 3.96
N LEU A 245 -19.40 -6.67 3.52
CA LEU A 245 -20.26 -7.77 3.95
C LEU A 245 -19.37 -8.91 4.40
N ASP A 246 -19.60 -9.39 5.61
CA ASP A 246 -18.96 -10.58 6.18
C ASP A 246 -20.00 -11.68 6.36
N TYR A 247 -19.84 -12.78 5.65
CA TYR A 247 -20.73 -13.91 5.72
C TYR A 247 -19.96 -15.24 5.65
N ASN A 248 -20.01 -16.03 6.69
CA ASN A 248 -19.48 -17.39 6.72
C ASN A 248 -18.03 -17.55 6.23
N ARG A 249 -17.10 -16.71 6.67
CA ARG A 249 -15.68 -16.68 6.27
C ARG A 249 -15.39 -16.03 4.91
N ILE A 250 -16.40 -15.48 4.26
CA ILE A 250 -16.20 -14.69 3.02
C ILE A 250 -16.47 -13.24 3.37
N VAL A 251 -15.47 -12.40 3.16
CA VAL A 251 -15.59 -10.96 3.32
C VAL A 251 -15.52 -10.31 1.94
N LEU A 252 -16.54 -9.52 1.62
CA LEU A 252 -16.61 -8.73 0.40
C LEU A 252 -16.54 -7.26 0.76
N ASP A 253 -15.53 -6.57 0.27
CA ASP A 253 -15.37 -5.14 0.48
C ASP A 253 -15.38 -4.40 -0.86
N TYR A 254 -16.10 -3.29 -0.89
CA TYR A 254 -16.11 -2.37 -2.00
C TYR A 254 -15.80 -0.96 -1.50
N ALA A 255 -14.96 -0.23 -2.22
CA ALA A 255 -14.62 1.15 -1.91
C ALA A 255 -14.65 2.02 -3.18
N PHE A 256 -15.15 3.22 -3.02
CA PHE A 256 -15.12 4.30 -4.00
C PHE A 256 -14.34 5.48 -3.43
N VAL A 257 -13.45 6.05 -4.22
CA VAL A 257 -12.66 7.24 -3.87
C VAL A 257 -12.87 8.28 -4.96
N ASN A 258 -13.21 9.49 -4.56
CA ASN A 258 -13.31 10.64 -5.47
C ASN A 258 -11.93 11.31 -5.57
N TYR A 259 -11.45 11.52 -6.80
CA TYR A 259 -10.19 12.20 -7.12
C TYR A 259 -10.51 13.52 -7.83
N ASP A 260 -10.82 14.56 -7.08
CA ASP A 260 -11.34 15.88 -7.49
C ASP A 260 -10.79 16.48 -8.81
N VAL A 261 -9.58 16.14 -9.22
CA VAL A 261 -8.90 16.71 -10.41
C VAL A 261 -8.75 15.70 -11.55
N LEU A 262 -9.05 14.44 -11.31
CA LEU A 262 -8.78 13.33 -12.24
C LEU A 262 -10.06 12.56 -12.64
N ASP A 263 -11.23 13.07 -12.27
CA ASP A 263 -12.54 12.51 -12.68
C ASP A 263 -13.01 13.07 -14.02
#